data_9eead5af2bc0c73b0b657b61a61188db
#
_entry.id   9eead5af2bc0c73b0b657b61a61188db
#
_cell.length_a   1.000
_cell.length_b   1.000
_cell.length_c   1.000
_cell.angle_alpha   90.00
_cell.angle_beta   90.00
_cell.angle_gamma   90.00
#
_symmetry.space_group_name_H-M   'P 1'
#
loop_
_entity.id
_entity.type
_entity.pdbx_description
1 polymer ?
#
loop_
_entity_poly.entity_id
_entity_poly.type
_entity_poly.pdbx_seq_one_letter_code
_entity_poly.pdbx_strand_id
1 'polypeptide(L)'
;MNPATEAETTEALNGTTATSPLAHLSAEQLDRLADEFDAIHDEVYADLGARDRKYIQSMIEMHRRLAVLSRVLLLASTNRGAWLAGTAANSAAKILENMEIGHNVLHGQWDWMNDPQIHSTTWDWDTASTAEAWKHSHNYVHHTYTNIRGKDKDLGYEIMRIDPDQKWHPVYLAQPIYNLLLMAFFEWGVALHDMDIEAIRKGEKPMSEVKEDIKGIAGKAKSQVVKDYVAWPAVTGLANVAASVAASAATGEVSKPKRGKAIAKALDRGRKSFKSAATANFTANIVRNFWSNAIIFCGHFPDQTYIFSQEEVEDESRGAWYVRQLAGAANIDGGPLFHVASGNLSYQVEHHLYPDMPSTRYGEIAPKVRE
;
A
#
# COMPACT_ATOMS: atom_id res chain seq x y z
N MET A 1 17.37 -1.35 54.33
CA MET A 1 16.79 -1.52 52.99
C MET A 1 16.67 -3.01 52.76
N ASN A 2 15.48 -3.49 52.45
CA ASN A 2 15.13 -4.89 52.43
C ASN A 2 15.36 -5.47 51.04
N PRO A 3 16.20 -6.50 50.83
CA PRO A 3 16.49 -7.03 49.48
C PRO A 3 15.29 -7.60 48.73
N ALA A 4 14.17 -7.86 49.41
CA ALA A 4 12.92 -8.26 48.78
C ALA A 4 12.24 -7.16 47.95
N THR A 5 12.48 -5.87 48.24
CA THR A 5 11.87 -4.74 47.55
C THR A 5 12.62 -4.39 46.24
N GLU A 6 13.89 -4.77 46.09
CA GLU A 6 14.63 -4.58 44.84
C GLU A 6 14.32 -5.67 43.79
N ALA A 7 13.99 -6.89 44.24
CA ALA A 7 13.60 -7.98 43.34
C ALA A 7 12.21 -7.74 42.75
N GLU A 8 11.22 -7.26 43.55
CA GLU A 8 9.87 -6.92 43.08
C GLU A 8 9.85 -5.72 42.12
N THR A 9 10.77 -4.74 42.28
CA THR A 9 10.88 -3.60 41.38
C THR A 9 11.60 -3.96 40.06
N THR A 10 12.41 -5.00 40.06
CA THR A 10 13.11 -5.45 38.84
C THR A 10 12.22 -6.38 37.98
N GLU A 11 11.32 -7.14 38.58
CA GLU A 11 10.29 -7.92 37.86
C GLU A 11 9.21 -7.03 37.24
N ALA A 12 8.86 -5.92 37.85
CA ALA A 12 7.87 -4.96 37.29
C ALA A 12 8.41 -4.14 36.10
N LEU A 13 9.71 -4.18 35.83
CA LEU A 13 10.35 -3.53 34.67
C LEU A 13 10.71 -4.52 33.55
N ASN A 14 10.67 -5.82 33.82
CA ASN A 14 10.68 -6.84 32.77
C ASN A 14 9.26 -7.08 32.33
N GLY A 15 8.92 -6.60 31.14
CA GLY A 15 7.58 -6.65 30.59
C GLY A 15 6.89 -7.98 30.84
N THR A 16 5.63 -7.90 31.27
CA THR A 16 4.72 -9.04 31.25
C THR A 16 4.81 -9.69 29.88
N THR A 17 5.44 -10.86 29.79
CA THR A 17 5.33 -11.72 28.61
C THR A 17 3.84 -11.98 28.44
N ALA A 18 3.23 -11.36 27.43
CA ALA A 18 1.83 -11.58 27.14
C ALA A 18 1.64 -13.08 26.95
N THR A 19 0.66 -13.66 27.65
CA THR A 19 0.34 -15.08 27.50
C THR A 19 -0.08 -15.34 26.06
N SER A 20 0.44 -16.37 25.43
CA SER A 20 0.07 -16.73 24.05
C SER A 20 -1.45 -16.81 23.90
N PRO A 21 -2.03 -16.21 22.86
CA PRO A 21 -3.46 -16.32 22.55
C PRO A 21 -3.93 -17.78 22.40
N LEU A 22 -3.02 -18.69 22.05
CA LEU A 22 -3.30 -20.12 21.90
C LEU A 22 -3.34 -20.88 23.23
N ALA A 23 -2.72 -20.35 24.30
CA ALA A 23 -2.54 -21.06 25.56
C ALA A 23 -3.83 -21.43 26.31
N HIS A 24 -4.95 -20.79 25.95
CA HIS A 24 -6.26 -20.97 26.62
C HIS A 24 -7.21 -21.84 25.83
N LEU A 25 -6.84 -22.29 24.63
CA LEU A 25 -7.72 -22.97 23.69
C LEU A 25 -7.39 -24.48 23.66
N SER A 26 -8.43 -25.31 23.80
CA SER A 26 -8.29 -26.75 23.56
C SER A 26 -8.31 -27.07 22.07
N ALA A 27 -7.87 -28.26 21.69
CA ALA A 27 -7.91 -28.73 20.30
C ALA A 27 -9.35 -28.70 19.75
N GLU A 28 -10.36 -29.12 20.54
CA GLU A 28 -11.76 -29.09 20.13
C GLU A 28 -12.31 -27.65 19.95
N GLN A 29 -11.76 -26.68 20.69
CA GLN A 29 -12.12 -25.26 20.48
C GLN A 29 -11.48 -24.73 19.20
N LEU A 30 -10.23 -25.08 18.92
CA LEU A 30 -9.57 -24.71 17.67
C LEU A 30 -10.24 -25.35 16.46
N ASP A 31 -10.64 -26.62 16.53
CA ASP A 31 -11.38 -27.28 15.44
C ASP A 31 -12.72 -26.58 15.17
N ARG A 32 -13.47 -26.21 16.23
CA ARG A 32 -14.73 -25.45 16.07
C ARG A 32 -14.50 -24.07 15.46
N LEU A 33 -13.45 -23.34 15.89
CA LEU A 33 -13.11 -22.07 15.29
C LEU A 33 -12.78 -22.22 13.80
N ALA A 34 -12.05 -23.27 13.43
CA ALA A 34 -11.77 -23.56 12.03
C ALA A 34 -13.06 -23.75 11.21
N ASP A 35 -13.99 -24.58 11.71
CA ASP A 35 -15.26 -24.83 11.05
C ASP A 35 -16.11 -23.55 10.92
N GLU A 36 -16.16 -22.71 11.96
CA GLU A 36 -16.93 -21.45 11.96
C GLU A 36 -16.32 -20.43 10.95
N PHE A 37 -15.01 -20.25 10.94
CA PHE A 37 -14.35 -19.33 10.01
C PHE A 37 -14.40 -19.85 8.57
N ASP A 38 -14.23 -21.15 8.34
CA ASP A 38 -14.39 -21.75 7.01
C ASP A 38 -15.85 -21.60 6.51
N ALA A 39 -16.84 -21.70 7.39
CA ALA A 39 -18.25 -21.47 7.04
C ALA A 39 -18.54 -20.01 6.64
N ILE A 40 -17.91 -19.01 7.29
CA ILE A 40 -18.01 -17.60 6.88
C ILE A 40 -17.45 -17.42 5.47
N HIS A 41 -16.29 -18.00 5.18
CA HIS A 41 -15.68 -17.96 3.85
C HIS A 41 -16.62 -18.56 2.79
N ASP A 42 -17.10 -19.77 3.03
CA ASP A 42 -17.94 -20.51 2.09
C ASP A 42 -19.28 -19.80 1.82
N GLU A 43 -19.89 -19.20 2.86
CA GLU A 43 -21.12 -18.41 2.69
C GLU A 43 -20.89 -17.23 1.74
N VAL A 44 -19.78 -16.50 1.89
CA VAL A 44 -19.46 -15.37 1.00
C VAL A 44 -19.20 -15.84 -0.42
N TYR A 45 -18.42 -16.91 -0.58
CA TYR A 45 -18.08 -17.44 -1.91
C TYR A 45 -19.29 -17.98 -2.66
N ALA A 46 -20.25 -18.56 -1.94
CA ALA A 46 -21.53 -18.99 -2.52
C ALA A 46 -22.42 -17.82 -2.99
N ASP A 47 -22.22 -16.60 -2.44
CA ASP A 47 -23.00 -15.39 -2.76
C ASP A 47 -22.27 -14.43 -3.71
N LEU A 48 -21.04 -14.75 -4.13
CA LEU A 48 -20.32 -13.91 -5.09
C LEU A 48 -21.07 -13.76 -6.41
N GLY A 49 -21.14 -12.54 -6.93
CA GLY A 49 -21.94 -12.33 -8.15
C GLY A 49 -21.84 -10.94 -8.76
N ALA A 50 -22.95 -10.53 -9.38
CA ALA A 50 -23.04 -9.31 -10.17
C ALA A 50 -22.74 -8.02 -9.35
N ARG A 51 -23.07 -8.00 -8.05
CA ARG A 51 -22.81 -6.84 -7.18
C ARG A 51 -21.32 -6.61 -6.98
N ASP A 52 -20.56 -7.70 -6.78
CA ASP A 52 -19.13 -7.66 -6.55
C ASP A 52 -18.38 -7.27 -7.83
N ARG A 53 -18.77 -7.88 -8.96
CA ARG A 53 -18.27 -7.49 -10.28
C ARG A 53 -18.51 -6.00 -10.55
N LYS A 54 -19.71 -5.50 -10.29
CA LYS A 54 -20.05 -4.09 -10.49
C LYS A 54 -19.21 -3.17 -9.59
N TYR A 55 -18.92 -3.61 -8.37
CA TYR A 55 -18.10 -2.82 -7.44
C TYR A 55 -16.71 -2.58 -8.02
N ILE A 56 -15.95 -3.63 -8.33
CA ILE A 56 -14.57 -3.45 -8.83
C ILE A 56 -14.52 -2.69 -10.15
N GLN A 57 -15.48 -2.97 -11.07
CA GLN A 57 -15.58 -2.22 -12.32
C GLN A 57 -15.85 -0.72 -12.07
N SER A 58 -16.67 -0.40 -11.05
CA SER A 58 -16.95 0.99 -10.66
C SER A 58 -15.72 1.67 -10.06
N MET A 59 -14.90 0.95 -9.28
CA MET A 59 -13.65 1.47 -8.72
C MET A 59 -12.63 1.77 -9.83
N ILE A 60 -12.47 0.85 -10.78
CA ILE A 60 -11.60 1.05 -11.95
C ILE A 60 -12.07 2.26 -12.79
N GLU A 61 -13.37 2.41 -13.01
CA GLU A 61 -13.92 3.54 -13.73
C GLU A 61 -13.74 4.86 -12.95
N MET A 62 -13.96 4.85 -11.64
CA MET A 62 -13.71 6.00 -10.75
C MET A 62 -12.24 6.44 -10.82
N HIS A 63 -11.30 5.49 -10.72
CA HIS A 63 -9.87 5.74 -10.88
C HIS A 63 -9.58 6.44 -12.23
N ARG A 64 -10.09 5.89 -13.35
CA ARG A 64 -9.90 6.46 -14.68
C ARG A 64 -10.45 7.88 -14.79
N ARG A 65 -11.63 8.13 -14.24
CA ARG A 65 -12.24 9.46 -14.22
C ARG A 65 -11.45 10.47 -13.41
N LEU A 66 -10.97 10.08 -12.22
CA LEU A 66 -10.11 10.92 -11.38
C LEU A 66 -8.77 11.23 -12.07
N ALA A 67 -8.17 10.25 -12.73
CA ALA A 67 -6.93 10.44 -13.48
C ALA A 67 -7.14 11.44 -14.64
N VAL A 68 -8.21 11.30 -15.43
CA VAL A 68 -8.55 12.24 -16.50
C VAL A 68 -8.84 13.64 -15.95
N LEU A 69 -9.68 13.74 -14.91
CA LEU A 69 -10.00 15.01 -14.25
C LEU A 69 -8.74 15.72 -13.78
N SER A 70 -7.84 15.00 -13.14
CA SER A 70 -6.53 15.53 -12.72
C SER A 70 -5.77 16.13 -13.91
N ARG A 71 -5.63 15.38 -15.01
CA ARG A 71 -4.91 15.85 -16.20
C ARG A 71 -5.52 17.11 -16.79
N VAL A 72 -6.85 17.18 -16.87
CA VAL A 72 -7.57 18.38 -17.36
C VAL A 72 -7.32 19.59 -16.44
N LEU A 73 -7.47 19.42 -15.13
CA LEU A 73 -7.23 20.49 -14.15
C LEU A 73 -5.78 20.98 -14.18
N LEU A 74 -4.82 20.07 -14.31
CA LEU A 74 -3.39 20.39 -14.35
C LEU A 74 -2.97 21.11 -15.64
N LEU A 75 -3.76 21.14 -16.71
CA LEU A 75 -3.52 22.05 -17.84
C LEU A 75 -3.48 23.53 -17.38
N ALA A 76 -4.24 23.86 -16.33
CA ALA A 76 -4.25 25.19 -15.73
C ALA A 76 -3.41 25.26 -14.44
N SER A 77 -2.42 24.38 -14.25
CA SER A 77 -1.66 24.17 -13.00
C SER A 77 -0.85 25.40 -12.52
N THR A 78 -0.65 26.42 -13.34
CA THR A 78 -0.10 27.71 -12.90
C THR A 78 -1.10 28.53 -12.07
N ASN A 79 -2.39 28.20 -12.10
CA ASN A 79 -3.40 28.69 -11.17
C ASN A 79 -3.38 27.81 -9.91
N ARG A 80 -3.31 28.42 -8.72
CA ARG A 80 -3.22 27.71 -7.44
C ARG A 80 -4.42 26.78 -7.18
N GLY A 81 -5.64 27.25 -7.48
CA GLY A 81 -6.86 26.45 -7.30
C GLY A 81 -6.88 25.21 -8.21
N ALA A 82 -6.53 25.38 -9.48
CA ALA A 82 -6.43 24.28 -10.44
C ALA A 82 -5.29 23.30 -10.06
N TRP A 83 -4.16 23.81 -9.57
CA TRP A 83 -3.06 22.98 -9.07
C TRP A 83 -3.51 22.14 -7.87
N LEU A 84 -4.14 22.74 -6.86
CA LEU A 84 -4.63 22.03 -5.67
C LEU A 84 -5.69 20.98 -6.05
N ALA A 85 -6.70 21.36 -6.82
CA ALA A 85 -7.76 20.43 -7.22
C ALA A 85 -7.23 19.29 -8.12
N GLY A 86 -6.34 19.61 -9.07
CA GLY A 86 -5.71 18.62 -9.94
C GLY A 86 -4.79 17.67 -9.19
N THR A 87 -4.02 18.18 -8.20
CA THR A 87 -3.17 17.36 -7.33
C THR A 87 -4.03 16.46 -6.44
N ALA A 88 -5.09 16.98 -5.83
CA ALA A 88 -6.00 16.19 -5.00
C ALA A 88 -6.66 15.06 -5.82
N ALA A 89 -7.16 15.34 -7.02
CA ALA A 89 -7.72 14.32 -7.90
C ALA A 89 -6.68 13.27 -8.31
N ASN A 90 -5.42 13.68 -8.57
CA ASN A 90 -4.33 12.74 -8.87
C ASN A 90 -3.95 11.87 -7.66
N SER A 91 -3.90 12.47 -6.48
CA SER A 91 -3.64 11.74 -5.23
C SER A 91 -4.73 10.69 -4.98
N ALA A 92 -5.99 11.08 -5.11
CA ALA A 92 -7.12 10.15 -4.95
C ALA A 92 -7.08 9.02 -5.99
N ALA A 93 -6.75 9.32 -7.26
CA ALA A 93 -6.59 8.30 -8.30
C ALA A 93 -5.47 7.31 -7.94
N LYS A 94 -4.31 7.81 -7.49
CA LYS A 94 -3.16 6.95 -7.13
C LYS A 94 -3.42 6.13 -5.87
N ILE A 95 -4.12 6.68 -4.87
CA ILE A 95 -4.52 5.95 -3.68
C ILE A 95 -5.48 4.82 -4.05
N LEU A 96 -6.50 5.13 -4.84
CA LEU A 96 -7.50 4.15 -5.27
C LEU A 96 -6.87 3.02 -6.09
N GLU A 97 -5.95 3.35 -7.00
CA GLU A 97 -5.22 2.38 -7.80
C GLU A 97 -4.33 1.48 -6.95
N ASN A 98 -3.60 2.05 -6.00
CA ASN A 98 -2.67 1.30 -5.17
C ASN A 98 -3.37 0.43 -4.12
N MET A 99 -4.35 1.00 -3.38
CA MET A 99 -4.97 0.36 -2.21
C MET A 99 -6.17 -0.50 -2.61
N GLU A 100 -7.19 0.07 -3.24
CA GLU A 100 -8.46 -0.63 -3.49
C GLU A 100 -8.42 -1.52 -4.73
N ILE A 101 -7.65 -1.12 -5.77
CA ILE A 101 -7.62 -1.87 -7.03
C ILE A 101 -6.40 -2.78 -7.06
N GLY A 102 -5.20 -2.22 -7.11
CA GLY A 102 -3.97 -2.98 -7.34
C GLY A 102 -3.72 -4.04 -6.27
N HIS A 103 -3.72 -3.65 -5.01
CA HIS A 103 -3.54 -4.54 -3.88
C HIS A 103 -4.55 -5.71 -3.92
N ASN A 104 -5.84 -5.40 -3.98
CA ASN A 104 -6.90 -6.40 -3.92
C ASN A 104 -6.97 -7.31 -5.16
N VAL A 105 -6.71 -6.77 -6.36
CA VAL A 105 -6.61 -7.59 -7.58
C VAL A 105 -5.41 -8.53 -7.49
N LEU A 106 -4.26 -8.06 -7.01
CA LEU A 106 -3.07 -8.90 -6.88
C LEU A 106 -3.20 -9.98 -5.81
N HIS A 107 -4.09 -9.81 -4.82
CA HIS A 107 -4.51 -10.88 -3.89
C HIS A 107 -5.38 -11.96 -4.52
N GLY A 108 -5.82 -11.79 -5.78
CA GLY A 108 -6.70 -12.75 -6.45
C GLY A 108 -8.18 -12.61 -6.07
N GLN A 109 -8.56 -11.56 -5.33
CA GLN A 109 -9.92 -11.35 -4.83
C GLN A 109 -11.00 -11.31 -5.93
N TRP A 110 -10.59 -11.09 -7.17
CA TRP A 110 -11.46 -10.96 -8.34
C TRP A 110 -11.27 -12.06 -9.38
N ASP A 111 -10.38 -13.04 -9.12
CA ASP A 111 -10.01 -14.11 -10.05
C ASP A 111 -11.19 -15.04 -10.35
N TRP A 112 -12.15 -15.18 -9.43
CA TRP A 112 -13.38 -15.93 -9.62
C TRP A 112 -14.23 -15.47 -10.82
N MET A 113 -14.07 -14.20 -11.25
CA MET A 113 -14.75 -13.66 -12.43
C MET A 113 -14.23 -14.22 -13.75
N ASN A 114 -13.04 -14.80 -13.76
CA ASN A 114 -12.31 -15.23 -14.97
C ASN A 114 -12.20 -14.13 -16.05
N ASP A 115 -12.06 -12.86 -15.61
CA ASP A 115 -11.92 -11.71 -16.50
C ASP A 115 -10.44 -11.41 -16.67
N PRO A 116 -9.84 -11.61 -17.87
CA PRO A 116 -8.41 -11.40 -18.08
C PRO A 116 -7.95 -9.95 -17.92
N GLN A 117 -8.87 -8.99 -17.85
CA GLN A 117 -8.55 -7.59 -17.58
C GLN A 117 -8.53 -7.23 -16.08
N ILE A 118 -9.10 -8.12 -15.24
CA ILE A 118 -9.18 -7.94 -13.78
C ILE A 118 -8.80 -9.27 -13.13
N HIS A 119 -7.52 -9.66 -13.24
CA HIS A 119 -7.03 -10.95 -12.76
C HIS A 119 -5.63 -10.81 -12.18
N SER A 120 -5.32 -11.50 -11.10
CA SER A 120 -4.05 -11.40 -10.36
C SER A 120 -2.82 -11.76 -11.21
N THR A 121 -3.00 -12.58 -12.26
CA THR A 121 -1.91 -12.99 -13.15
C THR A 121 -1.61 -12.00 -14.28
N THR A 122 -2.51 -11.07 -14.56
CA THR A 122 -2.41 -10.12 -15.68
C THR A 122 -2.35 -8.68 -15.24
N TRP A 123 -2.77 -8.39 -14.01
CA TRP A 123 -2.75 -7.04 -13.46
C TRP A 123 -1.34 -6.58 -13.13
N ASP A 124 -1.01 -5.37 -13.52
CA ASP A 124 0.21 -4.67 -13.10
C ASP A 124 -0.15 -3.30 -12.52
N TRP A 125 0.38 -2.98 -11.39
CA TRP A 125 0.07 -1.76 -10.64
C TRP A 125 1.08 -0.63 -10.85
N ASP A 126 0.69 0.60 -10.52
CA ASP A 126 1.49 1.82 -10.74
C ASP A 126 2.39 2.14 -9.53
N THR A 127 3.27 1.20 -9.17
CA THR A 127 4.26 1.34 -8.09
C THR A 127 5.66 0.97 -8.52
N ALA A 128 6.64 1.12 -7.66
CA ALA A 128 8.04 0.78 -7.92
C ALA A 128 8.29 -0.73 -7.85
N SER A 129 7.51 -1.50 -7.05
CA SER A 129 7.62 -2.95 -6.99
C SER A 129 6.91 -3.61 -8.17
N THR A 130 7.46 -4.72 -8.66
CA THR A 130 6.78 -5.56 -9.65
C THR A 130 5.66 -6.36 -8.99
N ALA A 131 4.58 -6.62 -9.73
CA ALA A 131 3.46 -7.42 -9.22
C ALA A 131 3.89 -8.82 -8.79
N GLU A 132 4.86 -9.43 -9.50
CA GLU A 132 5.36 -10.77 -9.19
C GLU A 132 6.15 -10.81 -7.89
N ALA A 133 7.11 -9.89 -7.70
CA ALA A 133 7.91 -9.81 -6.49
C ALA A 133 7.03 -9.54 -5.27
N TRP A 134 6.08 -8.60 -5.39
CA TRP A 134 5.15 -8.28 -4.31
C TRP A 134 4.22 -9.45 -3.97
N LYS A 135 3.68 -10.18 -4.95
CA LYS A 135 2.88 -11.38 -4.68
C LYS A 135 3.68 -12.46 -3.94
N HIS A 136 4.96 -12.59 -4.23
CA HIS A 136 5.81 -13.53 -3.50
C HIS A 136 6.04 -13.08 -2.05
N SER A 137 6.49 -11.84 -1.84
CA SER A 137 6.81 -11.33 -0.50
C SER A 137 5.57 -11.17 0.36
N HIS A 138 4.49 -10.63 -0.20
CA HIS A 138 3.28 -10.29 0.55
C HIS A 138 2.27 -11.44 0.57
N ASN A 139 1.75 -11.91 -0.59
CA ASN A 139 0.70 -12.94 -0.58
C ASN A 139 1.21 -14.28 -0.06
N TYR A 140 2.46 -14.66 -0.40
CA TYR A 140 2.98 -15.94 0.02
C TYR A 140 3.72 -15.86 1.35
N VAL A 141 4.75 -15.02 1.50
CA VAL A 141 5.56 -15.00 2.72
C VAL A 141 4.77 -14.38 3.88
N HIS A 142 4.30 -13.14 3.73
CA HIS A 142 3.63 -12.45 4.83
C HIS A 142 2.32 -13.13 5.23
N HIS A 143 1.39 -13.40 4.32
CA HIS A 143 0.10 -14.04 4.67
C HIS A 143 0.22 -15.48 5.16
N THR A 144 1.25 -16.22 4.71
CA THR A 144 1.50 -17.57 5.27
C THR A 144 2.08 -17.49 6.67
N TYR A 145 3.02 -16.58 6.90
CA TYR A 145 3.80 -16.51 8.13
C TYR A 145 3.47 -15.28 8.99
N THR A 146 2.32 -14.67 8.79
CA THR A 146 1.88 -13.45 9.50
C THR A 146 2.26 -13.49 10.97
N ASN A 147 2.98 -12.49 11.43
CA ASN A 147 3.43 -12.28 12.80
C ASN A 147 4.27 -13.42 13.41
N ILE A 148 4.89 -14.29 12.61
CA ILE A 148 5.85 -15.29 13.10
C ILE A 148 7.25 -14.67 13.06
N ARG A 149 7.87 -14.54 14.22
CA ARG A 149 9.22 -13.97 14.37
C ARG A 149 10.25 -14.72 13.52
N GLY A 150 10.97 -13.99 12.67
CA GLY A 150 12.01 -14.51 11.80
C GLY A 150 11.51 -15.26 10.55
N LYS A 151 10.18 -15.34 10.34
CA LYS A 151 9.57 -15.84 9.10
C LYS A 151 8.79 -14.76 8.37
N ASP A 152 8.00 -13.97 9.10
CA ASP A 152 7.30 -12.81 8.55
C ASP A 152 8.28 -11.64 8.39
N LYS A 153 8.58 -11.29 7.13
CA LYS A 153 9.50 -10.20 6.80
C LYS A 153 8.85 -8.83 6.88
N ASP A 154 7.52 -8.76 6.86
CA ASP A 154 6.79 -7.50 6.99
C ASP A 154 6.85 -6.97 8.43
N LEU A 155 7.23 -7.79 9.42
CA LEU A 155 7.42 -7.35 10.80
C LEU A 155 8.42 -6.20 10.91
N GLY A 156 7.90 -4.97 11.13
CA GLY A 156 8.69 -3.76 11.18
C GLY A 156 9.48 -3.47 9.90
N TYR A 157 9.09 -4.08 8.77
CA TYR A 157 9.79 -4.03 7.48
C TYR A 157 11.28 -4.39 7.59
N GLU A 158 11.62 -5.31 8.52
CA GLU A 158 13.00 -5.73 8.85
C GLU A 158 13.94 -4.60 9.33
N ILE A 159 13.47 -3.35 9.43
CA ILE A 159 14.28 -2.18 9.81
C ILE A 159 13.84 -1.52 11.12
N MET A 160 12.61 -1.76 11.55
CA MET A 160 12.07 -1.18 12.79
C MET A 160 12.02 -2.22 13.90
N ARG A 161 12.28 -1.78 15.12
CA ARG A 161 12.02 -2.58 16.32
C ARG A 161 10.58 -2.36 16.74
N ILE A 162 9.75 -3.35 16.53
CA ILE A 162 8.32 -3.38 16.91
C ILE A 162 8.03 -4.45 17.97
N ASP A 163 8.93 -5.40 18.15
CA ASP A 163 8.83 -6.52 19.06
C ASP A 163 9.67 -6.24 20.32
N PRO A 164 9.11 -6.29 21.55
CA PRO A 164 9.87 -6.10 22.78
C PRO A 164 11.03 -7.11 22.95
N ASP A 165 10.89 -8.32 22.42
CA ASP A 165 11.92 -9.36 22.47
C ASP A 165 13.03 -9.16 21.44
N GLN A 166 12.82 -8.27 20.46
CA GLN A 166 13.85 -7.92 19.49
C GLN A 166 15.01 -7.20 20.20
N LYS A 167 16.23 -7.69 20.00
CA LYS A 167 17.43 -7.12 20.63
C LYS A 167 17.56 -5.63 20.33
N TRP A 168 17.67 -4.83 21.39
CA TRP A 168 17.83 -3.38 21.24
C TRP A 168 19.17 -3.00 20.59
N HIS A 169 19.14 -2.01 19.72
CA HIS A 169 20.33 -1.40 19.11
C HIS A 169 20.16 0.13 19.05
N PRO A 170 21.23 0.94 19.24
CA PRO A 170 21.14 2.41 19.24
C PRO A 170 20.53 3.03 17.97
N VAL A 171 20.57 2.35 16.82
CA VAL A 171 19.93 2.80 15.57
C VAL A 171 18.43 3.03 15.73
N TYR A 172 17.77 2.29 16.62
CA TYR A 172 16.33 2.42 16.87
C TYR A 172 15.93 3.74 17.52
N LEU A 173 16.88 4.50 18.09
CA LEU A 173 16.63 5.89 18.53
C LEU A 173 16.27 6.81 17.34
N ALA A 174 16.75 6.50 16.15
CA ALA A 174 16.42 7.23 14.93
C ALA A 174 15.14 6.70 14.23
N GLN A 175 14.46 5.67 14.78
CA GLN A 175 13.29 5.03 14.19
C GLN A 175 12.19 6.02 13.77
N PRO A 176 11.82 7.06 14.54
CA PRO A 176 10.81 8.02 14.08
C PRO A 176 11.23 8.78 12.82
N ILE A 177 12.56 9.03 12.65
CA ILE A 177 13.08 9.78 11.50
C ILE A 177 13.07 8.90 10.24
N TYR A 178 13.66 7.71 10.31
CA TYR A 178 13.69 6.86 9.12
C TYR A 178 12.32 6.24 8.80
N ASN A 179 11.41 6.10 9.77
CA ASN A 179 10.01 5.76 9.48
C ASN A 179 9.33 6.88 8.68
N LEU A 180 9.54 8.16 9.04
CA LEU A 180 9.02 9.28 8.25
C LEU A 180 9.57 9.27 6.81
N LEU A 181 10.84 8.92 6.63
CA LEU A 181 11.43 8.75 5.29
C LEU A 181 10.82 7.56 4.55
N LEU A 182 10.60 6.44 5.24
CA LEU A 182 9.90 5.29 4.69
C LEU A 182 8.48 5.66 4.24
N MET A 183 7.73 6.40 5.06
CA MET A 183 6.40 6.90 4.68
C MET A 183 6.46 7.73 3.38
N ALA A 184 7.41 8.64 3.26
CA ALA A 184 7.55 9.50 2.08
C ALA A 184 7.90 8.72 0.80
N PHE A 185 8.70 7.66 0.93
CA PHE A 185 9.21 6.84 -0.16
C PHE A 185 8.72 5.39 -0.09
N PHE A 186 7.52 5.18 0.43
CA PHE A 186 6.99 3.85 0.76
C PHE A 186 7.03 2.86 -0.41
N GLU A 187 6.59 3.26 -1.60
CA GLU A 187 6.66 2.40 -2.79
C GLU A 187 8.07 1.91 -3.13
N TRP A 188 9.09 2.73 -2.85
CA TRP A 188 10.50 2.36 -3.05
C TRP A 188 11.01 1.46 -1.93
N GLY A 189 10.54 1.71 -0.70
CA GLY A 189 10.80 0.85 0.45
C GLY A 189 10.27 -0.56 0.22
N VAL A 190 9.02 -0.68 -0.24
CA VAL A 190 8.40 -1.98 -0.61
C VAL A 190 9.19 -2.66 -1.73
N ALA A 191 9.54 -1.94 -2.81
CA ALA A 191 10.31 -2.53 -3.90
C ALA A 191 11.69 -3.07 -3.47
N LEU A 192 12.35 -2.42 -2.50
CA LEU A 192 13.61 -2.90 -1.93
C LEU A 192 13.39 -4.07 -0.98
N HIS A 193 12.31 -4.04 -0.20
CA HIS A 193 11.91 -5.11 0.70
C HIS A 193 11.61 -6.41 -0.06
N ASP A 194 10.85 -6.32 -1.15
CA ASP A 194 10.50 -7.45 -2.01
C ASP A 194 11.73 -8.13 -2.66
N MET A 195 12.88 -7.46 -2.71
CA MET A 195 14.14 -8.06 -3.18
C MET A 195 14.74 -9.09 -2.21
N ASP A 196 14.31 -9.09 -0.94
CA ASP A 196 14.88 -9.93 0.11
C ASP A 196 16.38 -9.68 0.32
N ILE A 197 16.69 -8.49 0.83
CA ILE A 197 18.08 -8.05 1.06
C ILE A 197 18.83 -8.99 2.01
N GLU A 198 18.12 -9.60 2.97
CA GLU A 198 18.74 -10.54 3.91
C GLU A 198 19.20 -11.81 3.22
N ALA A 199 18.36 -12.44 2.39
CA ALA A 199 18.73 -13.61 1.59
C ALA A 199 19.87 -13.31 0.63
N ILE A 200 19.89 -12.10 0.03
CA ILE A 200 21.02 -11.65 -0.81
C ILE A 200 22.32 -11.60 0.00
N ARG A 201 22.30 -11.01 1.20
CA ARG A 201 23.49 -10.89 2.06
C ARG A 201 23.98 -12.24 2.56
N LYS A 202 23.08 -13.18 2.81
CA LYS A 202 23.43 -14.56 3.21
C LYS A 202 23.89 -15.43 2.03
N GLY A 203 23.70 -14.98 0.78
CA GLY A 203 24.00 -15.75 -0.42
C GLY A 203 22.98 -16.87 -0.71
N GLU A 204 21.80 -16.76 -0.12
CA GLU A 204 20.69 -17.72 -0.26
C GLU A 204 19.89 -17.44 -1.55
N LYS A 205 19.89 -16.19 -2.05
CA LYS A 205 19.23 -15.79 -3.30
C LYS A 205 20.22 -15.80 -4.46
N PRO A 206 19.95 -16.54 -5.55
CA PRO A 206 20.83 -16.59 -6.72
C PRO A 206 21.02 -15.20 -7.36
N MET A 207 22.23 -14.87 -7.78
CA MET A 207 22.54 -13.57 -8.38
C MET A 207 21.79 -13.32 -9.71
N SER A 208 21.32 -14.36 -10.38
CA SER A 208 20.46 -14.26 -11.56
C SER A 208 19.10 -13.65 -11.20
N GLU A 209 18.49 -14.09 -10.09
CA GLU A 209 17.21 -13.58 -9.59
C GLU A 209 17.36 -12.12 -9.12
N VAL A 210 18.43 -11.81 -8.36
CA VAL A 210 18.74 -10.42 -7.96
C VAL A 210 18.82 -9.47 -9.16
N LYS A 211 19.43 -9.92 -10.28
CA LYS A 211 19.51 -9.12 -11.50
C LYS A 211 18.16 -8.91 -12.16
N GLU A 212 17.28 -9.92 -12.16
CA GLU A 212 15.92 -9.78 -12.70
C GLU A 212 15.08 -8.85 -11.85
N ASP A 213 15.17 -8.92 -10.51
CA ASP A 213 14.49 -7.98 -9.60
C ASP A 213 14.94 -6.53 -9.86
N ILE A 214 16.26 -6.29 -9.91
CA ILE A 214 16.80 -4.96 -10.21
C ILE A 214 16.30 -4.46 -11.56
N LYS A 215 16.25 -5.31 -12.58
CA LYS A 215 15.76 -4.97 -13.91
C LYS A 215 14.26 -4.64 -13.88
N GLY A 216 13.47 -5.43 -13.13
CA GLY A 216 12.05 -5.17 -12.92
C GLY A 216 11.82 -3.81 -12.27
N ILE A 217 12.45 -3.55 -11.13
CA ILE A 217 12.37 -2.27 -10.41
C ILE A 217 12.82 -1.10 -11.30
N ALA A 218 13.94 -1.26 -12.01
CA ALA A 218 14.43 -0.23 -12.94
C ALA A 218 13.44 0.04 -14.09
N GLY A 219 12.76 -0.99 -14.59
CA GLY A 219 11.68 -0.87 -15.57
C GLY A 219 10.49 -0.08 -15.05
N LYS A 220 10.01 -0.40 -13.85
CA LYS A 220 8.93 0.31 -13.15
C LYS A 220 9.32 1.76 -12.87
N ALA A 221 10.52 1.99 -12.32
CA ALA A 221 11.07 3.32 -12.06
C ALA A 221 11.11 4.18 -13.33
N LYS A 222 11.63 3.63 -14.43
CA LYS A 222 11.68 4.31 -15.72
C LYS A 222 10.27 4.67 -16.21
N SER A 223 9.33 3.74 -16.15
CA SER A 223 7.94 3.97 -16.57
C SER A 223 7.30 5.09 -15.79
N GLN A 224 7.42 5.05 -14.45
CA GLN A 224 6.87 6.07 -13.57
C GLN A 224 7.52 7.44 -13.79
N VAL A 225 8.86 7.51 -13.88
CA VAL A 225 9.58 8.76 -14.13
C VAL A 225 9.17 9.36 -15.47
N VAL A 226 9.14 8.56 -16.52
CA VAL A 226 8.72 9.03 -17.85
C VAL A 226 7.27 9.51 -17.83
N LYS A 227 6.36 8.75 -17.25
CA LYS A 227 4.94 9.11 -17.17
C LYS A 227 4.71 10.38 -16.37
N ASP A 228 5.21 10.44 -15.13
CA ASP A 228 4.84 11.45 -14.14
C ASP A 228 5.70 12.73 -14.24
N TYR A 229 6.97 12.62 -14.66
CA TYR A 229 7.90 13.74 -14.63
C TYR A 229 8.36 14.22 -16.01
N VAL A 230 8.05 13.46 -17.08
CA VAL A 230 8.39 13.85 -18.46
C VAL A 230 7.13 14.00 -19.30
N ALA A 231 6.37 12.94 -19.54
CA ALA A 231 5.29 12.91 -20.53
C ALA A 231 4.14 13.86 -20.15
N TRP A 232 3.51 13.68 -19.00
CA TRP A 232 2.40 14.53 -18.58
C TRP A 232 2.79 15.99 -18.36
N PRO A 233 3.92 16.32 -17.70
CA PRO A 233 4.42 17.69 -17.64
C PRO A 233 4.70 18.29 -19.03
N ALA A 234 5.25 17.52 -19.97
CA ALA A 234 5.48 17.98 -21.32
C ALA A 234 4.18 18.29 -22.07
N VAL A 235 3.17 17.42 -21.98
CA VAL A 235 1.82 17.67 -22.53
C VAL A 235 1.26 18.95 -21.97
N THR A 236 1.31 19.16 -20.65
CA THR A 236 0.85 20.38 -19.98
C THR A 236 1.63 21.63 -20.46
N GLY A 237 2.95 21.52 -20.53
CA GLY A 237 3.81 22.61 -21.00
C GLY A 237 3.54 22.99 -22.44
N LEU A 238 3.48 22.02 -23.34
CA LEU A 238 3.22 22.23 -24.79
C LEU A 238 1.83 22.80 -25.03
N ALA A 239 0.80 22.29 -24.34
CA ALA A 239 -0.56 22.85 -24.43
C ALA A 239 -0.58 24.34 -24.03
N ASN A 240 0.14 24.74 -22.99
CA ASN A 240 0.24 26.13 -22.56
C ASN A 240 1.06 27.02 -23.52
N VAL A 241 2.11 26.44 -24.15
CA VAL A 241 2.81 27.15 -25.25
C VAL A 241 1.82 27.42 -26.41
N ALA A 242 1.14 26.38 -26.87
CA ALA A 242 0.20 26.50 -27.99
C ALA A 242 -0.93 27.52 -27.69
N ALA A 243 -1.54 27.43 -26.50
CA ALA A 243 -2.56 28.39 -26.07
C ALA A 243 -2.02 29.82 -26.00
N SER A 244 -0.80 30.02 -25.51
CA SER A 244 -0.18 31.37 -25.46
C SER A 244 0.11 31.94 -26.85
N VAL A 245 0.59 31.11 -27.78
CA VAL A 245 0.84 31.52 -29.18
C VAL A 245 -0.48 31.85 -29.88
N ALA A 246 -1.51 31.04 -29.73
CA ALA A 246 -2.83 31.28 -30.28
C ALA A 246 -3.43 32.60 -29.76
N ALA A 247 -3.37 32.86 -28.47
CA ALA A 247 -3.82 34.11 -27.86
C ALA A 247 -3.06 35.33 -28.41
N SER A 248 -1.73 35.24 -28.53
CA SER A 248 -0.89 36.29 -29.07
C SER A 248 -1.18 36.55 -30.57
N ALA A 249 -1.52 35.51 -31.33
CA ALA A 249 -1.93 35.63 -32.73
C ALA A 249 -3.28 36.36 -32.85
N ALA A 250 -4.25 36.01 -32.01
CA ALA A 250 -5.59 36.63 -32.01
C ALA A 250 -5.54 38.11 -31.62
N THR A 251 -4.56 38.52 -30.77
CA THR A 251 -4.38 39.95 -30.39
C THR A 251 -3.45 40.73 -31.30
N GLY A 252 -2.95 40.17 -32.41
CA GLY A 252 -2.01 40.80 -33.33
C GLY A 252 -0.58 40.99 -32.76
N GLU A 253 -0.27 40.44 -31.61
CA GLU A 253 1.07 40.51 -30.99
C GLU A 253 2.15 39.70 -31.75
N VAL A 254 1.78 38.86 -32.70
CA VAL A 254 2.67 38.05 -33.53
C VAL A 254 3.21 38.81 -34.76
N SER A 255 2.92 40.13 -34.88
CA SER A 255 3.51 40.98 -35.93
C SER A 255 5.05 40.96 -35.88
N LYS A 256 5.74 41.09 -37.03
CA LYS A 256 7.18 40.90 -37.15
C LYS A 256 8.05 41.53 -36.03
N PRO A 257 7.83 42.81 -35.58
CA PRO A 257 8.68 43.39 -34.54
C PRO A 257 8.44 42.81 -33.13
N LYS A 258 7.27 42.19 -32.86
CA LYS A 258 6.88 41.68 -31.54
C LYS A 258 6.99 40.15 -31.39
N ARG A 259 7.14 39.44 -32.52
CA ARG A 259 7.11 37.97 -32.59
C ARG A 259 8.08 37.28 -31.62
N GLY A 260 9.32 37.78 -31.50
CA GLY A 260 10.31 37.23 -30.59
C GLY A 260 9.90 37.28 -29.13
N LYS A 261 9.30 38.39 -28.69
CA LYS A 261 8.80 38.57 -27.32
C LYS A 261 7.57 37.68 -27.06
N ALA A 262 6.67 37.51 -28.00
CA ALA A 262 5.49 36.64 -27.87
C ALA A 262 5.91 35.17 -27.74
N ILE A 263 6.87 34.71 -28.55
CA ILE A 263 7.41 33.34 -28.45
C ILE A 263 8.12 33.13 -27.11
N ALA A 264 8.97 34.07 -26.66
CA ALA A 264 9.65 33.97 -25.38
C ALA A 264 8.66 33.87 -24.19
N LYS A 265 7.57 34.67 -24.22
CA LYS A 265 6.48 34.63 -23.25
C LYS A 265 5.76 33.25 -23.23
N ALA A 266 5.49 32.72 -24.42
CA ALA A 266 4.84 31.41 -24.58
C ALA A 266 5.72 30.30 -24.02
N LEU A 267 7.02 30.27 -24.32
CA LEU A 267 7.97 29.31 -23.81
C LEU A 267 8.15 29.39 -22.27
N ASP A 268 8.21 30.61 -21.72
CA ASP A 268 8.25 30.78 -20.24
C ASP A 268 7.00 30.23 -19.58
N ARG A 269 5.81 30.51 -20.16
CA ARG A 269 4.55 29.95 -19.67
C ARG A 269 4.54 28.42 -19.74
N GLY A 270 4.98 27.84 -20.85
CA GLY A 270 5.09 26.39 -21.01
C GLY A 270 6.05 25.76 -19.98
N ARG A 271 7.22 26.38 -19.75
CA ARG A 271 8.18 25.93 -18.72
C ARG A 271 7.59 25.98 -17.31
N LYS A 272 6.85 27.05 -16.98
CA LYS A 272 6.16 27.18 -15.68
C LYS A 272 5.11 26.08 -15.51
N SER A 273 4.31 25.85 -16.54
CA SER A 273 3.26 24.81 -16.53
C SER A 273 3.87 23.40 -16.42
N PHE A 274 4.96 23.11 -17.13
CA PHE A 274 5.70 21.88 -17.00
C PHE A 274 6.14 21.63 -15.55
N LYS A 275 6.85 22.60 -14.95
CA LYS A 275 7.31 22.48 -13.55
C LYS A 275 6.16 22.32 -12.58
N SER A 276 5.08 23.07 -12.77
CA SER A 276 3.90 23.02 -11.92
C SER A 276 3.20 21.65 -12.00
N ALA A 277 3.08 21.06 -13.20
CA ALA A 277 2.53 19.70 -13.35
C ALA A 277 3.46 18.62 -12.76
N ALA A 278 4.78 18.76 -12.92
CA ALA A 278 5.74 17.84 -12.33
C ALA A 278 5.68 17.87 -10.79
N THR A 279 5.59 19.06 -10.18
CA THR A 279 5.43 19.18 -8.71
C THR A 279 4.08 18.63 -8.24
N ALA A 280 3.01 18.78 -8.99
CA ALA A 280 1.72 18.17 -8.67
C ALA A 280 1.79 16.65 -8.65
N ASN A 281 2.44 16.04 -9.65
CA ASN A 281 2.64 14.59 -9.70
C ASN A 281 3.53 14.09 -8.54
N PHE A 282 4.62 14.82 -8.23
CA PHE A 282 5.46 14.50 -7.08
C PHE A 282 4.67 14.55 -5.76
N THR A 283 3.89 15.62 -5.56
CA THR A 283 3.04 15.75 -4.37
C THR A 283 2.03 14.60 -4.29
N ALA A 284 1.40 14.22 -5.40
CA ALA A 284 0.44 13.11 -5.42
C ALA A 284 1.10 11.76 -5.08
N ASN A 285 2.33 11.50 -5.55
CA ASN A 285 3.09 10.30 -5.19
C ASN A 285 3.41 10.28 -3.68
N ILE A 286 3.85 11.40 -3.12
CA ILE A 286 4.11 11.53 -1.68
C ILE A 286 2.83 11.32 -0.86
N VAL A 287 1.71 11.92 -1.25
CA VAL A 287 0.41 11.75 -0.56
C VAL A 287 -0.02 10.29 -0.58
N ARG A 288 0.07 9.59 -1.74
CA ARG A 288 -0.22 8.17 -1.84
C ARG A 288 0.70 7.35 -0.93
N ASN A 289 2.01 7.61 -0.93
CA ASN A 289 2.97 6.87 -0.12
C ASN A 289 2.70 7.02 1.38
N PHE A 290 2.46 8.25 1.85
CA PHE A 290 2.10 8.50 3.25
C PHE A 290 0.79 7.79 3.63
N TRP A 291 -0.21 7.85 2.76
CA TRP A 291 -1.50 7.20 3.01
C TRP A 291 -1.36 5.68 3.11
N SER A 292 -0.73 5.06 2.11
CA SER A 292 -0.55 3.61 2.07
C SER A 292 0.25 3.10 3.27
N ASN A 293 1.37 3.75 3.59
CA ASN A 293 2.16 3.39 4.77
C ASN A 293 1.35 3.54 6.07
N ALA A 294 0.62 4.66 6.24
CA ALA A 294 -0.14 4.89 7.46
C ALA A 294 -1.22 3.82 7.69
N ILE A 295 -1.97 3.45 6.66
CA ILE A 295 -3.00 2.40 6.75
C ILE A 295 -2.37 1.05 7.09
N ILE A 296 -1.35 0.64 6.33
CA ILE A 296 -0.69 -0.65 6.52
C ILE A 296 -0.01 -0.72 7.88
N PHE A 297 0.74 0.30 8.25
CA PHE A 297 1.45 0.37 9.54
C PHE A 297 0.49 0.30 10.74
N CYS A 298 -0.60 1.08 10.70
CA CYS A 298 -1.57 1.11 11.80
C CYS A 298 -2.42 -0.16 11.90
N GLY A 299 -2.58 -0.90 10.82
CA GLY A 299 -3.27 -2.20 10.82
C GLY A 299 -2.40 -3.35 11.34
N HIS A 300 -1.07 -3.30 11.11
CA HIS A 300 -0.17 -4.39 11.46
C HIS A 300 0.57 -4.20 12.80
N PHE A 301 0.91 -2.95 13.17
CA PHE A 301 1.78 -2.69 14.31
C PHE A 301 1.17 -1.78 15.39
N PRO A 302 -0.15 -1.85 15.67
CA PRO A 302 -0.65 -1.17 16.86
C PRO A 302 -0.17 -1.89 18.11
N ASP A 303 -0.22 -1.20 19.25
CA ASP A 303 -0.01 -1.83 20.55
C ASP A 303 -0.99 -2.99 20.74
N GLN A 304 -0.54 -4.07 21.40
CA GLN A 304 -1.30 -5.29 21.70
C GLN A 304 -1.49 -6.30 20.55
N THR A 305 -0.94 -6.10 19.36
CA THR A 305 -0.80 -7.21 18.41
C THR A 305 0.24 -8.20 18.93
N TYR A 306 -0.03 -9.49 18.75
CA TYR A 306 0.82 -10.55 19.26
C TYR A 306 1.81 -11.02 18.18
N ILE A 307 3.07 -11.22 18.57
CA ILE A 307 4.12 -11.77 17.71
C ILE A 307 4.48 -13.16 18.23
N PHE A 308 4.26 -14.15 17.38
CA PHE A 308 4.45 -15.55 17.72
C PHE A 308 5.92 -15.99 17.54
N SER A 309 6.41 -16.83 18.43
CA SER A 309 7.66 -17.55 18.19
C SER A 309 7.43 -18.71 17.21
N GLN A 310 8.50 -19.24 16.63
CA GLN A 310 8.39 -20.37 15.71
C GLN A 310 7.95 -21.65 16.43
N GLU A 311 8.33 -21.78 17.70
CA GLU A 311 7.99 -22.92 18.57
C GLU A 311 6.48 -22.93 18.90
N GLU A 312 5.85 -21.76 19.09
CA GLU A 312 4.41 -21.66 19.37
C GLU A 312 3.52 -22.10 18.21
N VAL A 313 4.04 -22.05 17.01
CA VAL A 313 3.30 -22.38 15.77
C VAL A 313 3.84 -23.63 15.09
N GLU A 314 4.65 -24.42 15.78
CA GLU A 314 5.07 -25.73 15.30
C GLU A 314 3.85 -26.64 15.21
N ASP A 315 3.63 -27.26 14.04
CA ASP A 315 2.43 -28.08 13.76
C ASP A 315 1.09 -27.32 13.92
N GLU A 316 1.06 -26.03 13.58
CA GLU A 316 -0.12 -25.17 13.68
C GLU A 316 -1.35 -25.77 12.99
N SER A 317 -2.44 -25.96 13.75
CA SER A 317 -3.73 -26.38 13.19
C SER A 317 -4.42 -25.24 12.44
N ARG A 318 -5.45 -25.56 11.63
CA ARG A 318 -6.23 -24.53 10.90
C ARG A 318 -6.85 -23.50 11.85
N GLY A 319 -7.40 -23.94 12.98
CA GLY A 319 -7.96 -23.03 13.99
C GLY A 319 -6.89 -22.17 14.67
N ALA A 320 -5.72 -22.73 14.96
CA ALA A 320 -4.60 -21.96 15.50
C ALA A 320 -4.11 -20.90 14.51
N TRP A 321 -4.07 -21.23 13.21
CA TRP A 321 -3.78 -20.25 12.16
C TRP A 321 -4.79 -19.09 12.16
N TYR A 322 -6.09 -19.36 12.28
CA TYR A 322 -7.09 -18.30 12.40
C TYR A 322 -6.87 -17.42 13.64
N VAL A 323 -6.58 -18.02 14.80
CA VAL A 323 -6.27 -17.26 16.02
C VAL A 323 -5.05 -16.37 15.81
N ARG A 324 -4.03 -16.84 15.10
CA ARG A 324 -2.84 -16.04 14.77
C ARG A 324 -3.18 -14.85 13.89
N GLN A 325 -4.05 -15.00 12.87
CA GLN A 325 -4.51 -13.88 12.05
C GLN A 325 -5.29 -12.85 12.88
N LEU A 326 -6.17 -13.31 13.78
CA LEU A 326 -6.93 -12.43 14.69
C LEU A 326 -6.03 -11.64 15.63
N ALA A 327 -5.01 -12.28 16.19
CA ALA A 327 -4.12 -11.65 17.17
C ALA A 327 -3.01 -10.79 16.54
N GLY A 328 -2.73 -10.99 15.25
CA GLY A 328 -1.63 -10.36 14.53
C GLY A 328 -1.98 -9.02 13.86
N ALA A 329 -3.24 -8.62 13.83
CA ALA A 329 -3.68 -7.42 13.14
C ALA A 329 -4.76 -6.67 13.91
N ALA A 330 -5.03 -5.42 13.51
CA ALA A 330 -6.10 -4.63 14.10
C ALA A 330 -6.88 -3.84 13.05
N ASN A 331 -8.19 -3.71 13.29
CA ASN A 331 -9.06 -2.90 12.45
C ASN A 331 -8.97 -1.42 12.81
N ILE A 332 -9.20 -0.56 11.81
CA ILE A 332 -9.24 0.90 11.97
C ILE A 332 -10.67 1.35 11.70
N ASP A 333 -11.31 1.97 12.70
CA ASP A 333 -12.66 2.49 12.54
C ASP A 333 -12.71 3.67 11.56
N GLY A 334 -13.77 3.70 10.74
CA GLY A 334 -13.97 4.77 9.78
C GLY A 334 -15.33 4.74 9.10
N GLY A 335 -15.58 5.72 8.25
CA GLY A 335 -16.78 5.76 7.40
C GLY A 335 -16.54 5.10 6.03
N PRO A 336 -17.60 4.93 5.20
CA PRO A 336 -17.50 4.23 3.92
C PRO A 336 -16.41 4.77 2.97
N LEU A 337 -16.21 6.08 2.93
CA LEU A 337 -15.17 6.68 2.11
C LEU A 337 -13.77 6.34 2.60
N PHE A 338 -13.58 6.27 3.93
CA PHE A 338 -12.32 5.88 4.54
C PHE A 338 -11.99 4.41 4.22
N HIS A 339 -12.98 3.52 4.33
CA HIS A 339 -12.81 2.11 4.00
C HIS A 339 -12.39 1.92 2.53
N VAL A 340 -13.07 2.57 1.58
CA VAL A 340 -12.68 2.54 0.16
C VAL A 340 -11.28 3.13 -0.06
N ALA A 341 -10.98 4.28 0.55
CA ALA A 341 -9.67 4.91 0.39
C ALA A 341 -8.53 4.12 1.03
N SER A 342 -8.81 3.30 2.05
CA SER A 342 -7.85 2.38 2.65
C SER A 342 -7.70 1.06 1.89
N GLY A 343 -8.46 0.85 0.81
CA GLY A 343 -8.49 -0.45 0.12
C GLY A 343 -9.24 -1.52 0.91
N ASN A 344 -10.18 -1.10 1.77
CA ASN A 344 -10.79 -1.91 2.81
C ASN A 344 -9.79 -2.56 3.79
N LEU A 345 -8.49 -2.21 3.73
CA LEU A 345 -7.48 -2.62 4.71
C LEU A 345 -7.69 -2.01 6.11
N SER A 346 -8.67 -1.12 6.26
CA SER A 346 -9.22 -0.76 7.57
C SER A 346 -9.91 -1.93 8.28
N TYR A 347 -10.27 -2.99 7.54
CA TYR A 347 -10.67 -4.30 8.03
C TYR A 347 -9.48 -5.27 7.95
N GLN A 348 -8.38 -4.90 8.61
CA GLN A 348 -7.11 -5.64 8.49
C GLN A 348 -7.24 -7.08 9.00
N VAL A 349 -8.03 -7.30 10.04
CA VAL A 349 -8.29 -8.63 10.60
C VAL A 349 -8.99 -9.52 9.56
N GLU A 350 -10.08 -9.03 8.96
CA GLU A 350 -10.84 -9.76 7.94
C GLU A 350 -10.01 -10.00 6.69
N HIS A 351 -9.13 -9.03 6.33
CA HIS A 351 -8.20 -9.19 5.23
C HIS A 351 -7.18 -10.31 5.48
N HIS A 352 -6.64 -10.41 6.68
CA HIS A 352 -5.71 -11.48 7.04
C HIS A 352 -6.38 -12.86 7.15
N LEU A 353 -7.63 -12.92 7.62
CA LEU A 353 -8.40 -14.16 7.64
C LEU A 353 -8.73 -14.67 6.22
N TYR A 354 -9.04 -13.76 5.31
CA TYR A 354 -9.53 -14.08 3.97
C TYR A 354 -8.93 -13.16 2.90
N PRO A 355 -7.62 -13.28 2.63
CA PRO A 355 -6.94 -12.35 1.71
C PRO A 355 -7.43 -12.43 0.26
N ASP A 356 -8.01 -13.55 -0.14
CA ASP A 356 -8.59 -13.82 -1.46
C ASP A 356 -10.07 -13.40 -1.58
N MET A 357 -10.73 -13.06 -0.46
CA MET A 357 -12.13 -12.62 -0.45
C MET A 357 -12.23 -11.19 -1.00
N PRO A 358 -13.22 -10.87 -1.87
CA PRO A 358 -13.45 -9.50 -2.31
C PRO A 358 -13.55 -8.52 -1.14
N SER A 359 -12.72 -7.48 -1.17
CA SER A 359 -12.55 -6.48 -0.09
C SER A 359 -13.87 -5.82 0.34
N THR A 360 -14.82 -5.68 -0.58
CA THR A 360 -16.16 -5.15 -0.32
C THR A 360 -16.96 -5.99 0.67
N ARG A 361 -16.56 -7.24 0.92
CA ARG A 361 -17.24 -8.18 1.82
C ARG A 361 -16.74 -8.09 3.26
N TYR A 362 -15.58 -7.52 3.52
CA TYR A 362 -15.00 -7.44 4.86
C TYR A 362 -15.93 -6.75 5.86
N GLY A 363 -16.53 -5.62 5.47
CA GLY A 363 -17.51 -4.94 6.33
C GLY A 363 -18.79 -5.74 6.61
N GLU A 364 -19.17 -6.69 5.72
CA GLU A 364 -20.32 -7.55 5.91
C GLU A 364 -20.04 -8.69 6.90
N ILE A 365 -18.81 -9.22 6.88
CA ILE A 365 -18.40 -10.33 7.76
C ILE A 365 -17.85 -9.86 9.11
N ALA A 366 -17.35 -8.62 9.23
CA ALA A 366 -16.75 -8.11 10.46
C ALA A 366 -17.60 -8.31 11.72
N PRO A 367 -18.95 -8.19 11.72
CA PRO A 367 -19.75 -8.55 12.87
C PRO A 367 -19.65 -10.02 13.26
N LYS A 368 -19.61 -10.95 12.29
CA LYS A 368 -19.48 -12.39 12.51
C LYS A 368 -18.12 -12.79 13.05
N VAL A 369 -17.07 -12.11 12.56
CA VAL A 369 -15.68 -12.31 13.03
C VAL A 369 -15.50 -11.85 14.49
N ARG A 370 -16.31 -10.89 14.95
CA ARG A 370 -16.25 -10.37 16.33
C ARG A 370 -17.01 -11.21 17.36
N GLU A 371 -17.99 -12.01 16.93
CA GLU A 371 -18.77 -12.92 17.79
C GLU A 371 -17.98 -14.14 18.21
#